data_bd89e26d848ca7d27ad97c8f8559d001
#
_entry.id   bd89e26d848ca7d27ad97c8f8559d001
#
_cell.length_a   1.000
_cell.length_b   1.000
_cell.length_c   1.000
_cell.angle_alpha   90.00
_cell.angle_beta   90.00
_cell.angle_gamma   90.00
#
_symmetry.space_group_name_H-M   'P 1'
#
loop_
_entity.id
_entity.type
_entity.pdbx_description
1 polymer ?
#
loop_
_entity_poly.entity_id
_entity_poly.type
_entity_poly.pdbx_seq_one_letter_code
_entity_poly.pdbx_strand_id
1 'polypeptide(L)'
;MDNYFKALRGLFIYREPKNQSTFELLENNYEDSAPDPNSRQNGTNKKNDTSGSAVSKYLKDNINYIKSIFCIPKNKGIIIRQFNIAKETEACLVFIDGMVDNNIINQSILSPLMSIENLKRFKDKCPIDYIERNVISVSDVERISNLDKAVQKVLEGMSALFIHDCHECLLIDSKGYKKRNIEKPVTESVVRGPQEGFTEDLSTNITLLRRIIKNEKLLIEFLPLGKTAKTECAMVYINGIANPEVVKEVKRRISSLNIDFILGDGMLEQLIEDNHLTPFPQILSTERPDRASSFIMEGQVVILSEGAPFALAVPVTFFHMLHTSEDSHLRWQQGTFLRFVRVFGMSVALFLPAVYAGLTLYHQEMIPTELLASIT
;
A
#
# COMPACT_ATOMS: atom_id res chain seq x y z
N MET A 1 43.16 14.46 14.39
CA MET A 1 42.19 15.42 13.80
C MET A 1 42.02 15.28 12.29
N ASP A 2 43.05 14.89 11.54
CA ASP A 2 42.99 14.79 10.07
C ASP A 2 41.99 13.74 9.51
N ASN A 3 41.76 12.67 10.23
CA ASN A 3 40.84 11.62 9.76
C ASN A 3 39.37 12.02 9.82
N TYR A 4 38.96 12.89 10.76
CA TYR A 4 37.60 13.41 10.86
C TYR A 4 37.28 14.42 9.75
N PHE A 5 38.25 15.27 9.39
CA PHE A 5 38.11 16.21 8.27
C PHE A 5 38.03 15.50 6.92
N LYS A 6 38.72 14.38 6.74
CA LYS A 6 38.63 13.55 5.53
C LYS A 6 37.24 12.86 5.42
N ALA A 7 36.70 12.40 6.53
CA ALA A 7 35.35 11.80 6.56
C ALA A 7 34.25 12.83 6.25
N LEU A 8 34.31 14.03 6.85
CA LEU A 8 33.42 15.14 6.57
C LEU A 8 33.51 15.63 5.12
N ARG A 9 34.71 15.69 4.55
CA ARG A 9 34.91 16.07 3.15
C ARG A 9 34.33 15.04 2.18
N GLY A 10 34.26 13.75 2.57
CA GLY A 10 33.62 12.68 1.80
C GLY A 10 32.09 12.77 1.77
N LEU A 11 31.49 13.42 2.76
CA LEU A 11 30.03 13.64 2.84
C LEU A 11 29.54 14.76 1.90
N PHE A 12 30.41 15.72 1.54
CA PHE A 12 30.07 16.86 0.69
C PHE A 12 30.56 16.75 -0.76
N ILE A 13 31.39 15.75 -1.07
CA ILE A 13 31.91 15.53 -2.42
C ILE A 13 31.19 14.35 -3.03
N TYR A 14 30.32 14.64 -4.01
CA TYR A 14 29.71 13.61 -4.85
C TYR A 14 30.80 12.84 -5.59
N ARG A 15 30.91 11.53 -5.33
CA ARG A 15 31.74 10.62 -6.13
C ARG A 15 30.79 9.88 -7.05
N GLU A 16 30.97 10.04 -8.34
CA GLU A 16 30.25 9.24 -9.33
C GLU A 16 30.47 7.74 -9.04
N PRO A 17 29.38 6.94 -8.99
CA PRO A 17 29.52 5.49 -8.85
C PRO A 17 30.29 4.95 -10.06
N LYS A 18 31.27 4.09 -9.83
CA LYS A 18 32.17 3.52 -10.84
C LYS A 18 31.49 2.63 -11.90
N ASN A 19 30.18 2.36 -11.76
CA ASN A 19 29.35 1.62 -12.72
C ASN A 19 28.15 2.49 -13.10
N GLN A 20 28.38 3.52 -13.88
CA GLN A 20 27.30 4.09 -14.69
C GLN A 20 27.18 3.23 -15.95
N SER A 21 26.15 2.39 -16.01
CA SER A 21 25.60 2.04 -17.31
C SER A 21 25.09 3.34 -17.93
N THR A 22 25.82 3.86 -18.90
CA THR A 22 25.38 4.97 -19.74
C THR A 22 24.01 4.56 -20.32
N PHE A 23 22.99 5.37 -20.04
CA PHE A 23 21.68 5.20 -20.66
C PHE A 23 21.84 5.65 -22.12
N GLU A 24 22.10 4.70 -23.01
CA GLU A 24 22.06 4.93 -24.44
C GLU A 24 20.59 5.00 -24.84
N LEU A 25 20.16 6.17 -25.30
CA LEU A 25 18.90 6.30 -26.03
C LEU A 25 19.04 5.44 -27.30
N LEU A 26 18.21 4.39 -27.38
CA LEU A 26 18.07 3.60 -28.62
C LEU A 26 17.57 4.55 -29.70
N GLU A 27 18.46 4.93 -30.62
CA GLU A 27 18.05 5.58 -31.86
C GLU A 27 17.20 4.59 -32.66
N ASN A 28 15.96 4.99 -32.95
CA ASN A 28 15.03 4.24 -33.80
C ASN A 28 15.55 4.20 -35.23
N ASN A 29 16.41 3.27 -35.55
CA ASN A 29 16.72 2.94 -36.93
C ASN A 29 15.67 1.96 -37.46
N TYR A 30 14.60 2.53 -38.03
CA TYR A 30 13.77 1.80 -38.97
C TYR A 30 14.53 1.73 -40.29
N GLU A 31 15.33 0.70 -40.50
CA GLU A 31 15.76 0.27 -41.83
C GLU A 31 15.08 -1.04 -42.17
N ASP A 32 14.24 -0.97 -43.19
CA ASP A 32 13.69 -2.10 -43.94
C ASP A 32 14.83 -2.99 -44.47
N SER A 33 14.93 -4.21 -43.98
CA SER A 33 15.69 -5.25 -44.66
C SER A 33 15.00 -6.61 -44.53
N ALA A 34 14.63 -7.14 -45.68
CA ALA A 34 14.03 -8.45 -45.90
C ALA A 34 14.90 -9.60 -45.31
N PRO A 35 14.31 -10.73 -44.91
CA PRO A 35 15.05 -11.84 -44.29
C PRO A 35 15.77 -12.71 -45.30
N ASP A 36 17.07 -12.92 -45.12
CA ASP A 36 17.92 -13.86 -45.82
C ASP A 36 17.75 -15.28 -45.23
N PRO A 37 17.50 -16.32 -46.05
CA PRO A 37 17.12 -17.65 -45.55
C PRO A 37 18.29 -18.63 -45.44
N ASN A 38 19.41 -18.32 -44.81
CA ASN A 38 20.42 -19.35 -44.49
C ASN A 38 21.42 -18.92 -43.41
N SER A 39 21.09 -19.22 -42.14
CA SER A 39 22.13 -19.52 -41.16
C SER A 39 21.56 -20.36 -40.01
N ARG A 40 21.67 -21.68 -40.17
CA ARG A 40 21.61 -22.62 -39.04
C ARG A 40 22.89 -22.47 -38.24
N GLN A 41 22.86 -21.96 -37.05
CA GLN A 41 23.87 -22.27 -36.02
C GLN A 41 23.22 -22.37 -34.64
N ASN A 42 23.51 -23.51 -34.01
CA ASN A 42 23.12 -23.94 -32.70
C ASN A 42 23.62 -22.92 -31.63
N GLY A 43 22.70 -22.28 -30.98
CA GLY A 43 22.97 -21.55 -29.76
C GLY A 43 21.85 -21.87 -28.75
N THR A 44 22.18 -22.68 -27.75
CA THR A 44 21.30 -22.96 -26.60
C THR A 44 21.07 -21.68 -25.81
N ASN A 45 20.12 -20.89 -26.25
CA ASN A 45 19.59 -19.81 -25.41
C ASN A 45 18.68 -20.43 -24.37
N LYS A 46 19.17 -20.58 -23.15
CA LYS A 46 18.34 -20.67 -21.96
C LYS A 46 17.49 -19.39 -21.92
N LYS A 47 16.28 -19.46 -22.45
CA LYS A 47 15.20 -18.56 -22.05
C LYS A 47 15.04 -18.75 -20.53
N ASN A 48 15.31 -17.72 -19.77
CA ASN A 48 14.76 -17.58 -18.43
C ASN A 48 13.24 -17.43 -18.58
N ASP A 49 12.55 -18.53 -18.78
CA ASP A 49 11.14 -18.61 -18.53
C ASP A 49 10.99 -18.43 -17.02
N THR A 50 10.52 -17.27 -16.62
CA THR A 50 9.88 -17.08 -15.32
C THR A 50 8.70 -18.04 -15.34
N SER A 51 8.90 -19.23 -14.78
CA SER A 51 7.87 -20.24 -14.60
C SER A 51 6.88 -19.77 -13.54
N GLY A 52 6.01 -18.83 -13.94
CA GLY A 52 4.84 -18.46 -13.15
C GLY A 52 3.91 -19.69 -13.07
N SER A 53 3.22 -19.83 -11.95
CA SER A 53 2.28 -20.92 -11.73
C SER A 53 1.18 -20.89 -12.80
N ALA A 54 1.03 -21.96 -13.56
CA ALA A 54 -0.01 -22.08 -14.60
C ALA A 54 -1.39 -22.31 -13.97
N VAL A 55 -2.45 -21.85 -14.64
CA VAL A 55 -3.83 -22.13 -14.23
C VAL A 55 -4.10 -23.63 -14.32
N SER A 56 -4.49 -24.26 -13.19
CA SER A 56 -4.85 -25.68 -13.12
C SER A 56 -6.27 -25.91 -13.63
N LYS A 57 -6.52 -27.08 -14.22
CA LYS A 57 -7.87 -27.56 -14.53
C LYS A 57 -8.75 -27.68 -13.28
N TYR A 58 -8.14 -28.04 -12.16
CA TYR A 58 -8.86 -28.24 -10.90
C TYR A 58 -9.07 -26.90 -10.21
N LEU A 59 -10.32 -26.49 -10.10
CA LEU A 59 -10.69 -25.23 -9.46
C LEU A 59 -10.16 -25.11 -8.02
N LYS A 60 -10.11 -26.24 -7.30
CA LYS A 60 -9.61 -26.30 -5.91
C LYS A 60 -8.15 -25.88 -5.80
N ASP A 61 -7.30 -26.28 -6.76
CA ASP A 61 -5.87 -25.95 -6.76
C ASP A 61 -5.67 -24.45 -6.97
N ASN A 62 -6.40 -23.86 -7.91
CA ASN A 62 -6.39 -22.42 -8.17
C ASN A 62 -6.84 -21.64 -6.93
N ILE A 63 -7.92 -22.07 -6.29
CA ILE A 63 -8.44 -21.43 -5.06
C ILE A 63 -7.42 -21.55 -3.92
N ASN A 64 -6.78 -22.70 -3.73
CA ASN A 64 -5.78 -22.90 -2.68
C ASN A 64 -4.55 -22.03 -2.94
N TYR A 65 -4.10 -21.91 -4.17
CA TYR A 65 -3.01 -21.04 -4.55
C TYR A 65 -3.33 -19.56 -4.22
N ILE A 66 -4.50 -19.09 -4.63
CA ILE A 66 -4.96 -17.72 -4.34
C ILE A 66 -5.06 -17.48 -2.82
N LYS A 67 -5.61 -18.44 -2.07
CA LYS A 67 -5.69 -18.35 -0.62
C LYS A 67 -4.32 -18.26 0.06
N SER A 68 -3.33 -18.98 -0.46
CA SER A 68 -1.96 -18.95 0.07
C SER A 68 -1.27 -17.60 -0.18
N ILE A 69 -1.38 -17.06 -1.40
CA ILE A 69 -0.77 -15.79 -1.78
C ILE A 69 -1.37 -14.63 -1.00
N PHE A 70 -2.68 -14.55 -0.95
CA PHE A 70 -3.39 -13.48 -0.25
C PHE A 70 -3.52 -13.70 1.26
N CYS A 71 -2.91 -14.75 1.81
CA CYS A 71 -2.96 -15.08 3.24
C CYS A 71 -4.39 -15.17 3.82
N ILE A 72 -5.33 -15.76 3.08
CA ILE A 72 -6.71 -15.97 3.57
C ILE A 72 -6.72 -17.13 4.59
N PRO A 73 -7.36 -17.00 5.76
CA PRO A 73 -8.44 -16.08 6.10
C PRO A 73 -8.03 -14.77 6.80
N LYS A 74 -6.74 -14.50 7.02
CA LYS A 74 -6.32 -13.27 7.70
C LYS A 74 -6.72 -12.02 6.92
N ASN A 75 -6.54 -12.04 5.60
CA ASN A 75 -6.92 -10.95 4.72
C ASN A 75 -8.41 -11.04 4.35
N LYS A 76 -9.23 -10.20 4.94
CA LYS A 76 -10.69 -10.22 4.72
C LYS A 76 -11.16 -9.43 3.50
N GLY A 77 -10.32 -8.60 2.92
CA GLY A 77 -10.70 -7.75 1.79
C GLY A 77 -10.64 -8.44 0.42
N ILE A 78 -10.31 -9.75 0.35
CA ILE A 78 -10.33 -10.54 -0.88
C ILE A 78 -11.55 -11.43 -0.88
N ILE A 79 -12.40 -11.27 -1.89
CA ILE A 79 -13.62 -12.06 -2.03
C ILE A 79 -13.37 -13.20 -3.02
N ILE A 80 -13.61 -14.41 -2.57
CA ILE A 80 -13.56 -15.64 -3.37
C ILE A 80 -14.99 -16.21 -3.41
N ARG A 81 -15.72 -15.92 -4.46
CA ARG A 81 -17.11 -16.37 -4.62
C ARG A 81 -17.17 -17.60 -5.51
N GLN A 82 -17.52 -18.74 -4.93
CA GLN A 82 -17.80 -19.97 -5.66
C GLN A 82 -19.28 -20.03 -6.06
N PHE A 83 -19.55 -20.46 -7.27
CA PHE A 83 -20.90 -20.62 -7.80
C PHE A 83 -20.90 -21.62 -8.97
N ASN A 84 -22.09 -22.00 -9.42
CA ASN A 84 -22.24 -22.89 -10.56
C ASN A 84 -22.74 -22.10 -11.77
N ILE A 85 -22.04 -22.20 -12.89
CA ILE A 85 -22.48 -21.70 -14.19
C ILE A 85 -23.54 -22.66 -14.73
N ALA A 86 -24.71 -22.14 -15.09
CA ALA A 86 -25.82 -22.94 -15.63
C ALA A 86 -26.22 -24.14 -14.75
N LYS A 87 -25.97 -24.08 -13.44
CA LYS A 87 -26.21 -25.15 -12.45
C LYS A 87 -25.40 -26.45 -12.67
N GLU A 88 -24.46 -26.48 -13.61
CA GLU A 88 -23.70 -27.68 -14.01
C GLU A 88 -22.18 -27.54 -13.78
N THR A 89 -21.56 -26.41 -14.13
CA THR A 89 -20.10 -26.24 -14.10
C THR A 89 -19.67 -25.38 -12.92
N GLU A 90 -18.79 -25.90 -12.08
CA GLU A 90 -18.22 -25.13 -10.96
C GLU A 90 -17.34 -24.00 -11.47
N ALA A 91 -17.52 -22.82 -10.88
CA ALA A 91 -16.71 -21.64 -11.16
C ALA A 91 -16.40 -20.84 -9.90
N CYS A 92 -15.37 -20.02 -9.97
CA CYS A 92 -14.96 -19.15 -8.89
C CYS A 92 -14.62 -17.77 -9.42
N LEU A 93 -15.22 -16.74 -8.84
CA LEU A 93 -14.90 -15.35 -9.11
C LEU A 93 -14.07 -14.79 -7.95
N VAL A 94 -12.91 -14.21 -8.27
CA VAL A 94 -11.98 -13.61 -7.31
C VAL A 94 -11.84 -12.13 -7.60
N PHE A 95 -12.06 -11.31 -6.60
CA PHE A 95 -11.93 -9.86 -6.70
C PHE A 95 -11.64 -9.21 -5.34
N ILE A 96 -11.23 -7.94 -5.36
CA ILE A 96 -10.95 -7.16 -4.17
C ILE A 96 -12.15 -6.26 -3.85
N ASP A 97 -12.69 -6.40 -2.65
CA ASP A 97 -13.78 -5.54 -2.19
C ASP A 97 -13.36 -4.07 -2.14
N GLY A 98 -14.25 -3.19 -2.57
CA GLY A 98 -14.00 -1.75 -2.68
C GLY A 98 -13.23 -1.31 -3.94
N MET A 99 -12.52 -2.22 -4.63
CA MET A 99 -11.83 -1.91 -5.89
C MET A 99 -12.68 -2.18 -7.14
N VAL A 100 -13.77 -2.91 -7.00
CA VAL A 100 -14.68 -3.28 -8.09
C VAL A 100 -16.04 -2.62 -7.93
N ASP A 101 -16.77 -2.45 -9.05
CA ASP A 101 -18.15 -2.05 -9.05
C ASP A 101 -19.06 -3.28 -8.84
N ASN A 102 -19.73 -3.31 -7.70
CA ASN A 102 -20.64 -4.40 -7.35
C ASN A 102 -21.81 -4.56 -8.35
N ASN A 103 -22.21 -3.49 -9.05
CA ASN A 103 -23.23 -3.58 -10.07
C ASN A 103 -22.71 -4.35 -11.29
N ILE A 104 -21.47 -4.07 -11.74
CA ILE A 104 -20.83 -4.82 -12.82
C ILE A 104 -20.69 -6.29 -12.43
N ILE A 105 -20.21 -6.57 -11.20
CA ILE A 105 -20.08 -7.95 -10.70
C ILE A 105 -21.43 -8.68 -10.72
N ASN A 106 -22.46 -8.07 -10.17
CA ASN A 106 -23.75 -8.74 -10.02
C ASN A 106 -24.55 -8.81 -11.33
N GLN A 107 -24.64 -7.71 -12.08
CA GLN A 107 -25.50 -7.63 -13.27
C GLN A 107 -24.81 -8.10 -14.55
N SER A 108 -23.52 -7.79 -14.73
CA SER A 108 -22.82 -8.08 -15.99
C SER A 108 -22.02 -9.39 -15.96
N ILE A 109 -21.72 -9.93 -14.76
CA ILE A 109 -20.93 -11.17 -14.63
C ILE A 109 -21.78 -12.29 -14.01
N LEU A 110 -22.23 -12.14 -12.76
CA LEU A 110 -22.83 -13.24 -12.02
C LEU A 110 -24.25 -13.58 -12.52
N SER A 111 -25.11 -12.57 -12.74
CA SER A 111 -26.47 -12.81 -13.19
C SER A 111 -26.52 -13.52 -14.56
N PRO A 112 -25.78 -13.08 -15.60
CA PRO A 112 -25.74 -13.79 -16.86
C PRO A 112 -25.19 -15.22 -16.74
N LEU A 113 -24.10 -15.44 -16.00
CA LEU A 113 -23.49 -16.76 -15.82
C LEU A 113 -24.41 -17.76 -15.09
N MET A 114 -25.18 -17.28 -14.11
CA MET A 114 -26.07 -18.13 -13.33
C MET A 114 -27.41 -18.39 -14.05
N SER A 115 -27.81 -17.52 -14.98
CA SER A 115 -29.10 -17.57 -15.70
C SER A 115 -29.06 -18.42 -16.98
N ILE A 116 -27.90 -18.88 -17.41
CA ILE A 116 -27.79 -19.70 -18.63
C ILE A 116 -28.46 -21.05 -18.41
N GLU A 117 -29.46 -21.38 -19.25
CA GLU A 117 -30.22 -22.61 -19.09
C GLU A 117 -29.58 -23.84 -19.76
N ASN A 118 -28.64 -23.72 -20.69
CA ASN A 118 -28.12 -24.86 -21.45
C ASN A 118 -26.63 -24.72 -21.82
N LEU A 119 -25.73 -25.15 -20.95
CA LEU A 119 -24.32 -25.45 -21.29
C LEU A 119 -24.09 -26.90 -21.76
N LYS A 120 -25.14 -27.70 -21.88
CA LYS A 120 -25.05 -29.13 -22.28
C LYS A 120 -24.31 -29.40 -23.60
N ARG A 121 -24.15 -28.38 -24.47
CA ARG A 121 -23.38 -28.45 -25.70
C ARG A 121 -21.86 -28.49 -25.49
N PHE A 122 -21.38 -28.21 -24.28
CA PHE A 122 -19.95 -28.06 -23.98
C PHE A 122 -19.40 -29.15 -23.05
N LYS A 123 -20.07 -30.30 -22.92
CA LYS A 123 -19.69 -31.39 -22.01
C LYS A 123 -18.23 -31.85 -22.12
N ASP A 124 -17.55 -31.59 -23.23
CA ASP A 124 -16.19 -32.06 -23.53
C ASP A 124 -15.20 -30.94 -23.84
N LYS A 125 -15.57 -29.66 -23.69
CA LYS A 125 -14.68 -28.53 -23.98
C LYS A 125 -14.89 -27.41 -22.97
N CYS A 126 -13.79 -26.76 -22.58
CA CYS A 126 -13.81 -25.58 -21.75
C CYS A 126 -14.72 -24.49 -22.36
N PRO A 127 -15.74 -24.01 -21.62
CA PRO A 127 -16.75 -23.08 -22.16
C PRO A 127 -16.26 -21.62 -22.24
N ILE A 128 -14.99 -21.36 -22.04
CA ILE A 128 -14.39 -19.99 -21.97
C ILE A 128 -14.74 -19.17 -23.21
N ASP A 129 -14.58 -19.75 -24.43
CA ASP A 129 -14.89 -19.03 -25.68
C ASP A 129 -16.34 -18.56 -25.77
N TYR A 130 -17.25 -19.40 -25.32
CA TYR A 130 -18.68 -19.07 -25.35
C TYR A 130 -19.02 -18.02 -24.28
N ILE A 131 -18.46 -18.16 -23.09
CA ILE A 131 -18.71 -17.25 -21.96
C ILE A 131 -18.21 -15.85 -22.30
N GLU A 132 -16.98 -15.74 -22.82
CA GLU A 132 -16.41 -14.45 -23.19
C GLU A 132 -17.22 -13.75 -24.30
N ARG A 133 -17.64 -14.48 -25.32
CA ARG A 133 -18.27 -13.89 -26.51
C ARG A 133 -19.79 -13.63 -26.34
N ASN A 134 -20.47 -14.44 -25.55
CA ASN A 134 -21.93 -14.46 -25.54
C ASN A 134 -22.57 -14.19 -24.19
N VAL A 135 -21.80 -14.22 -23.10
CA VAL A 135 -22.38 -14.19 -21.74
C VAL A 135 -21.97 -12.94 -20.98
N ILE A 136 -20.67 -12.62 -21.00
CA ILE A 136 -20.15 -11.47 -20.27
C ILE A 136 -20.42 -10.21 -21.09
N SER A 137 -21.15 -9.26 -20.50
CA SER A 137 -21.51 -7.99 -21.17
C SER A 137 -20.55 -6.85 -20.89
N VAL A 138 -19.32 -7.16 -20.41
CA VAL A 138 -18.26 -6.19 -20.16
C VAL A 138 -17.36 -6.07 -21.37
N SER A 139 -16.95 -4.86 -21.73
CA SER A 139 -16.20 -4.59 -22.96
C SER A 139 -14.75 -5.03 -22.94
N ASP A 140 -14.11 -5.09 -21.78
CA ASP A 140 -12.70 -5.49 -21.64
C ASP A 140 -12.60 -6.81 -20.88
N VAL A 141 -12.24 -7.87 -21.63
CA VAL A 141 -12.06 -9.23 -21.11
C VAL A 141 -10.77 -9.79 -21.70
N GLU A 142 -9.87 -10.21 -20.84
CA GLU A 142 -8.55 -10.77 -21.21
C GLU A 142 -8.44 -12.22 -20.74
N ARG A 143 -7.85 -13.10 -21.56
CA ARG A 143 -7.54 -14.48 -21.17
C ARG A 143 -6.13 -14.61 -20.67
N ILE A 144 -5.95 -15.26 -19.57
CA ILE A 144 -4.63 -15.51 -18.98
C ILE A 144 -4.52 -16.96 -18.50
N SER A 145 -3.38 -17.58 -18.83
CA SER A 145 -3.01 -18.93 -18.40
C SER A 145 -2.04 -18.95 -17.21
N ASN A 146 -1.63 -17.77 -16.71
CA ASN A 146 -0.66 -17.62 -15.64
C ASN A 146 -1.34 -17.01 -14.39
N LEU A 147 -1.27 -17.73 -13.26
CA LEU A 147 -1.89 -17.33 -12.00
C LEU A 147 -1.25 -16.07 -11.40
N ASP A 148 0.07 -15.88 -11.53
CA ASP A 148 0.75 -14.71 -10.96
C ASP A 148 0.30 -13.43 -11.69
N LYS A 149 0.14 -13.49 -13.02
CA LYS A 149 -0.44 -12.38 -13.78
C LYS A 149 -1.89 -12.13 -13.41
N ALA A 150 -2.66 -13.18 -13.16
CA ALA A 150 -4.04 -13.04 -12.69
C ALA A 150 -4.10 -12.35 -11.34
N VAL A 151 -3.22 -12.71 -10.39
CA VAL A 151 -3.09 -12.03 -9.09
C VAL A 151 -2.74 -10.56 -9.26
N GLN A 152 -1.78 -10.22 -10.12
CA GLN A 152 -1.42 -8.81 -10.39
C GLN A 152 -2.61 -8.01 -10.94
N LYS A 153 -3.36 -8.59 -11.86
CA LYS A 153 -4.55 -7.93 -12.44
C LYS A 153 -5.68 -7.76 -11.42
N VAL A 154 -5.85 -8.72 -10.54
CA VAL A 154 -6.80 -8.59 -9.41
C VAL A 154 -6.36 -7.44 -8.47
N LEU A 155 -5.06 -7.29 -8.20
CA LEU A 155 -4.53 -6.15 -7.43
C LEU A 155 -4.71 -4.79 -8.15
N GLU A 156 -4.91 -4.79 -9.46
CA GLU A 156 -5.28 -3.60 -10.25
C GLU A 156 -6.77 -3.29 -10.24
N GLY A 157 -7.61 -4.14 -9.61
CA GLY A 157 -9.07 -3.99 -9.52
C GLY A 157 -9.86 -4.71 -10.59
N MET A 158 -9.26 -5.66 -11.32
CA MET A 158 -9.98 -6.57 -12.20
C MET A 158 -10.56 -7.76 -11.43
N SER A 159 -11.56 -8.42 -12.00
CA SER A 159 -12.10 -9.67 -11.46
C SER A 159 -11.58 -10.86 -12.26
N ALA A 160 -11.11 -11.89 -11.57
CA ALA A 160 -10.64 -13.12 -12.20
C ALA A 160 -11.69 -14.23 -12.07
N LEU A 161 -12.15 -14.74 -13.20
CA LEU A 161 -13.10 -15.85 -13.28
C LEU A 161 -12.37 -17.14 -13.63
N PHE A 162 -12.37 -18.10 -12.72
CA PHE A 162 -11.85 -19.45 -12.89
C PHE A 162 -12.99 -20.42 -13.12
N ILE A 163 -12.87 -21.28 -14.11
CA ILE A 163 -13.87 -22.27 -14.49
C ILE A 163 -13.26 -23.64 -14.37
N HIS A 164 -14.02 -24.60 -13.85
CA HIS A 164 -13.59 -25.99 -13.76
C HIS A 164 -13.28 -26.57 -15.16
N ASP A 165 -12.27 -27.44 -15.26
CA ASP A 165 -11.77 -28.04 -16.50
C ASP A 165 -11.19 -27.06 -17.53
N CYS A 166 -10.86 -25.83 -17.13
CA CYS A 166 -10.21 -24.84 -17.99
C CYS A 166 -8.77 -24.58 -17.56
N HIS A 167 -7.85 -24.42 -18.52
CA HIS A 167 -6.45 -24.05 -18.29
C HIS A 167 -6.18 -22.55 -18.33
N GLU A 168 -7.23 -21.79 -18.54
CA GLU A 168 -7.20 -20.33 -18.62
C GLU A 168 -8.22 -19.74 -17.67
N CYS A 169 -7.97 -18.53 -17.21
CA CYS A 169 -8.94 -17.71 -16.49
C CYS A 169 -9.31 -16.49 -17.32
N LEU A 170 -10.52 -15.97 -17.11
CA LEU A 170 -10.98 -14.72 -17.70
C LEU A 170 -10.76 -13.59 -16.70
N LEU A 171 -10.04 -12.57 -17.12
CA LEU A 171 -9.94 -11.30 -16.40
C LEU A 171 -10.96 -10.33 -16.98
N ILE A 172 -11.80 -9.80 -16.12
CA ILE A 172 -12.92 -8.95 -16.51
C ILE A 172 -12.69 -7.59 -15.87
N ASP A 173 -12.69 -6.52 -16.67
CA ASP A 173 -12.58 -5.17 -16.13
C ASP A 173 -13.86 -4.78 -15.39
N SER A 174 -13.76 -4.87 -14.08
CA SER A 174 -14.82 -4.54 -13.15
C SER A 174 -14.47 -3.37 -12.24
N LYS A 175 -13.43 -2.60 -12.61
CA LYS A 175 -12.95 -1.46 -11.81
C LYS A 175 -14.08 -0.48 -11.55
N GLY A 176 -14.30 -0.18 -10.29
CA GLY A 176 -15.33 0.74 -9.86
C GLY A 176 -15.04 1.23 -8.46
N TYR A 177 -14.36 2.35 -8.36
CA TYR A 177 -14.17 3.00 -7.08
C TYR A 177 -15.44 3.77 -6.74
N LYS A 178 -15.98 3.58 -5.54
CA LYS A 178 -16.99 4.50 -5.02
C LYS A 178 -16.34 5.89 -4.97
N LYS A 179 -16.64 6.71 -5.96
CA LYS A 179 -16.22 8.12 -6.02
C LYS A 179 -17.08 8.93 -5.03
N ARG A 180 -16.94 8.71 -3.72
CA ARG A 180 -17.29 9.76 -2.76
C ARG A 180 -16.24 10.85 -2.92
N ASN A 181 -16.63 12.10 -2.74
CA ASN A 181 -15.73 13.23 -2.84
C ASN A 181 -14.53 12.99 -1.91
N ILE A 182 -13.41 12.58 -2.51
CA ILE A 182 -12.12 12.51 -1.81
C ILE A 182 -11.69 13.95 -1.71
N GLU A 183 -11.73 14.48 -0.51
CA GLU A 183 -11.35 15.86 -0.22
C GLU A 183 -9.84 15.97 -0.05
N LYS A 184 -9.34 17.18 -0.16
CA LYS A 184 -7.92 17.45 0.10
C LYS A 184 -7.68 17.38 1.60
N PRO A 185 -6.51 16.86 2.04
CA PRO A 185 -6.13 16.91 3.44
C PRO A 185 -6.11 18.35 3.93
N VAL A 186 -6.81 18.64 5.03
CA VAL A 186 -6.90 20.00 5.59
C VAL A 186 -5.67 20.31 6.44
N THR A 187 -5.25 19.33 7.25
CA THR A 187 -4.15 19.50 8.22
C THR A 187 -2.77 19.32 7.60
N GLU A 188 -2.65 18.49 6.57
CA GLU A 188 -1.37 18.15 5.89
C GLU A 188 -1.40 18.56 4.41
N SER A 189 -1.79 19.80 4.11
CA SER A 189 -1.79 20.31 2.75
C SER A 189 -0.37 20.41 2.20
N VAL A 190 -0.16 19.95 0.95
CA VAL A 190 1.13 20.04 0.23
C VAL A 190 0.96 20.83 -1.05
N VAL A 191 2.00 21.59 -1.41
CA VAL A 191 2.04 22.33 -2.67
C VAL A 191 2.28 21.38 -3.84
N ARG A 192 3.11 20.37 -3.63
CA ARG A 192 3.47 19.38 -4.66
C ARG A 192 3.29 17.97 -4.13
N GLY A 193 2.49 17.15 -4.82
CA GLY A 193 2.22 15.75 -4.47
C GLY A 193 0.75 15.39 -4.61
N PRO A 194 0.36 14.15 -4.29
CA PRO A 194 -1.03 13.72 -4.23
C PRO A 194 -1.83 14.61 -3.27
N GLN A 195 -3.05 14.93 -3.65
CA GLN A 195 -3.95 15.77 -2.84
C GLN A 195 -5.18 14.97 -2.37
N GLU A 196 -5.12 13.66 -2.40
CA GLU A 196 -6.15 12.78 -1.85
C GLU A 196 -5.94 12.66 -0.33
N GLY A 197 -7.00 12.84 0.46
CA GLY A 197 -7.05 12.63 1.90
C GLY A 197 -7.88 11.41 2.26
N PHE A 198 -7.73 10.90 3.49
CA PHE A 198 -8.62 9.91 4.05
C PHE A 198 -10.01 10.52 4.32
N THR A 199 -11.02 9.66 4.35
CA THR A 199 -12.41 9.99 4.62
C THR A 199 -12.88 9.30 5.90
N GLU A 200 -14.11 9.57 6.34
CA GLU A 200 -14.71 8.88 7.49
C GLU A 200 -15.10 7.42 7.18
N ASP A 201 -15.20 7.04 5.90
CA ASP A 201 -15.58 5.68 5.47
C ASP A 201 -14.37 4.76 5.44
N LEU A 202 -14.31 3.80 6.36
CA LEU A 202 -13.23 2.83 6.50
C LEU A 202 -12.97 2.04 5.19
N SER A 203 -14.02 1.66 4.48
CA SER A 203 -13.90 0.91 3.22
C SER A 203 -13.21 1.72 2.13
N THR A 204 -13.54 3.02 2.02
CA THR A 204 -12.89 3.95 1.11
C THR A 204 -11.41 4.11 1.46
N ASN A 205 -11.08 4.27 2.74
CA ASN A 205 -9.70 4.44 3.22
C ASN A 205 -8.83 3.21 2.92
N ILE A 206 -9.36 2.02 3.13
CA ILE A 206 -8.72 0.76 2.77
C ILE A 206 -8.46 0.69 1.26
N THR A 207 -9.43 1.10 0.45
CA THR A 207 -9.31 1.12 -1.01
C THR A 207 -8.23 2.08 -1.48
N LEU A 208 -8.10 3.27 -0.86
CA LEU A 208 -7.02 4.23 -1.15
C LEU A 208 -5.64 3.62 -0.90
N LEU A 209 -5.45 2.95 0.24
CA LEU A 209 -4.18 2.26 0.53
C LEU A 209 -3.88 1.14 -0.48
N ARG A 210 -4.87 0.32 -0.84
CA ARG A 210 -4.70 -0.76 -1.83
C ARG A 210 -4.37 -0.25 -3.23
N ARG A 211 -4.91 0.90 -3.62
CA ARG A 211 -4.58 1.56 -4.91
C ARG A 211 -3.12 1.98 -4.99
N ILE A 212 -2.55 2.42 -3.86
CA ILE A 212 -1.15 2.83 -3.76
C ILE A 212 -0.26 1.60 -3.60
N ILE A 213 -0.60 0.71 -2.67
CA ILE A 213 0.18 -0.50 -2.35
C ILE A 213 -0.43 -1.70 -3.08
N LYS A 214 0.05 -1.96 -4.28
CA LYS A 214 -0.35 -3.10 -5.11
C LYS A 214 0.50 -4.32 -4.77
N ASN A 215 0.34 -4.83 -3.54
CA ASN A 215 1.10 -5.97 -3.04
C ASN A 215 0.15 -7.04 -2.50
N GLU A 216 0.36 -8.29 -2.90
CA GLU A 216 -0.44 -9.45 -2.47
C GLU A 216 -0.27 -9.75 -0.97
N LYS A 217 0.86 -9.35 -0.38
CA LYS A 217 1.16 -9.54 1.05
C LYS A 217 0.59 -8.43 1.94
N LEU A 218 -0.11 -7.45 1.38
CA LEU A 218 -0.82 -6.44 2.16
C LEU A 218 -1.98 -7.06 2.90
N LEU A 219 -1.87 -7.15 4.21
CA LEU A 219 -2.89 -7.72 5.09
C LEU A 219 -3.74 -6.63 5.71
N ILE A 220 -5.04 -6.90 5.77
CA ILE A 220 -6.03 -6.05 6.41
C ILE A 220 -6.82 -6.91 7.39
N GLU A 221 -6.61 -6.68 8.68
CA GLU A 221 -7.30 -7.37 9.76
C GLU A 221 -8.32 -6.42 10.39
N PHE A 222 -9.58 -6.81 10.40
CA PHE A 222 -10.64 -6.04 11.06
C PHE A 222 -10.75 -6.43 12.52
N LEU A 223 -10.78 -5.45 13.40
CA LEU A 223 -10.90 -5.60 14.84
C LEU A 223 -12.07 -4.75 15.34
N PRO A 224 -12.97 -5.32 16.16
CA PRO A 224 -14.05 -4.53 16.76
C PRO A 224 -13.52 -3.65 17.88
N LEU A 225 -13.94 -2.40 17.90
CA LEU A 225 -13.67 -1.41 18.96
C LEU A 225 -14.95 -1.16 19.75
N GLY A 226 -14.81 -1.15 21.08
CA GLY A 226 -15.94 -0.88 21.99
C GLY A 226 -16.84 -2.09 22.27
N LYS A 227 -17.51 -2.03 23.41
CA LYS A 227 -18.45 -3.08 23.85
C LYS A 227 -19.88 -2.82 23.43
N THR A 228 -20.33 -1.61 23.65
CA THR A 228 -21.72 -1.19 23.41
C THR A 228 -21.90 -0.68 21.99
N ALA A 229 -21.09 0.29 21.57
CA ALA A 229 -21.01 0.72 20.18
C ALA A 229 -19.82 0.01 19.53
N LYS A 230 -20.11 -1.02 18.74
CA LYS A 230 -19.08 -1.78 18.02
C LYS A 230 -18.68 -1.03 16.75
N THR A 231 -17.71 -0.15 16.88
CA THR A 231 -17.06 0.51 15.74
C THR A 231 -16.03 -0.45 15.16
N GLU A 232 -15.85 -0.49 13.86
CA GLU A 232 -14.82 -1.31 13.23
C GLU A 232 -13.52 -0.50 13.08
N CYS A 233 -12.38 -1.17 13.30
CA CYS A 233 -11.09 -0.67 12.86
C CYS A 233 -10.37 -1.70 12.01
N ALA A 234 -9.53 -1.23 11.10
CA ALA A 234 -8.69 -2.05 10.24
C ALA A 234 -7.22 -1.82 10.60
N MET A 235 -6.52 -2.90 10.91
CA MET A 235 -5.08 -2.94 11.06
C MET A 235 -4.46 -3.35 9.74
N VAL A 236 -3.64 -2.48 9.15
CA VAL A 236 -3.06 -2.65 7.81
C VAL A 236 -1.54 -2.74 7.91
N TYR A 237 -0.95 -3.78 7.33
CA TYR A 237 0.50 -4.01 7.32
C TYR A 237 0.90 -4.97 6.20
N ILE A 238 2.20 -5.03 5.86
CA ILE A 238 2.72 -5.99 4.87
C ILE A 238 3.32 -7.19 5.59
N ASN A 239 2.81 -8.38 5.29
CA ASN A 239 3.33 -9.64 5.83
C ASN A 239 4.76 -9.89 5.33
N GLY A 240 5.68 -10.15 6.26
CA GLY A 240 7.10 -10.37 5.98
C GLY A 240 7.96 -9.10 5.96
N ILE A 241 7.35 -7.90 6.02
CA ILE A 241 8.06 -6.62 6.22
C ILE A 241 7.81 -6.12 7.64
N ALA A 242 6.55 -6.10 8.06
CA ALA A 242 6.19 -5.69 9.41
C ALA A 242 6.73 -6.67 10.45
N ASN A 243 7.22 -6.13 11.58
CA ASN A 243 7.69 -6.94 12.69
C ASN A 243 6.51 -7.68 13.35
N PRO A 244 6.53 -9.02 13.41
CA PRO A 244 5.43 -9.82 13.98
C PRO A 244 5.11 -9.48 15.44
N GLU A 245 6.12 -9.10 16.23
CA GLU A 245 5.93 -8.73 17.64
C GLU A 245 5.15 -7.41 17.77
N VAL A 246 5.43 -6.44 16.88
CA VAL A 246 4.67 -5.18 16.83
C VAL A 246 3.22 -5.45 16.45
N VAL A 247 2.99 -6.24 15.40
CA VAL A 247 1.64 -6.63 14.96
C VAL A 247 0.86 -7.29 16.09
N LYS A 248 1.50 -8.23 16.81
CA LYS A 248 0.90 -8.93 17.95
C LYS A 248 0.58 -7.96 19.09
N GLU A 249 1.48 -7.05 19.42
CA GLU A 249 1.31 -6.08 20.50
C GLU A 249 0.19 -5.09 20.18
N VAL A 250 0.14 -4.53 18.96
CA VAL A 250 -0.95 -3.65 18.52
C VAL A 250 -2.29 -4.37 18.62
N LYS A 251 -2.36 -5.60 18.13
CA LYS A 251 -3.56 -6.43 18.22
C LYS A 251 -3.98 -6.69 19.67
N ARG A 252 -3.02 -6.98 20.55
CA ARG A 252 -3.26 -7.19 21.99
C ARG A 252 -3.85 -5.93 22.62
N ARG A 253 -3.26 -4.76 22.37
CA ARG A 253 -3.72 -3.48 22.91
C ARG A 253 -5.14 -3.16 22.48
N ILE A 254 -5.40 -3.20 21.18
CA ILE A 254 -6.74 -2.95 20.64
C ILE A 254 -7.76 -3.93 21.23
N SER A 255 -7.44 -5.22 21.27
CA SER A 255 -8.36 -6.24 21.78
C SER A 255 -8.57 -6.18 23.30
N SER A 256 -7.65 -5.59 24.05
CA SER A 256 -7.74 -5.44 25.51
C SER A 256 -8.54 -4.20 25.95
N LEU A 257 -8.95 -3.33 25.01
CA LEU A 257 -9.72 -2.14 25.32
C LEU A 257 -11.09 -2.52 25.88
N ASN A 258 -11.32 -2.09 27.12
CA ASN A 258 -12.54 -2.38 27.88
C ASN A 258 -13.39 -1.11 28.04
N ILE A 259 -13.84 -0.55 26.94
CA ILE A 259 -14.63 0.69 26.87
C ILE A 259 -15.90 0.48 26.08
N ASP A 260 -16.92 1.27 26.40
CA ASP A 260 -18.23 1.13 25.79
C ASP A 260 -18.27 1.65 24.35
N PHE A 261 -17.56 2.74 24.07
CA PHE A 261 -17.49 3.36 22.73
C PHE A 261 -16.15 4.09 22.56
N ILE A 262 -15.74 4.27 21.31
CA ILE A 262 -14.56 5.06 20.90
C ILE A 262 -15.04 6.14 19.93
N LEU A 263 -14.75 7.38 20.24
CA LEU A 263 -15.02 8.54 19.40
C LEU A 263 -13.73 8.93 18.66
N GLY A 264 -13.55 8.34 17.46
CA GLY A 264 -12.48 8.72 16.56
C GLY A 264 -11.09 8.24 16.97
N ASP A 265 -10.13 8.64 16.15
CA ASP A 265 -8.72 8.26 16.19
C ASP A 265 -7.97 8.80 17.41
N GLY A 266 -8.21 10.06 17.81
CA GLY A 266 -7.50 10.67 18.95
C GLY A 266 -7.77 9.99 20.29
N MET A 267 -8.99 9.44 20.49
CA MET A 267 -9.28 8.64 21.68
C MET A 267 -8.59 7.27 21.58
N LEU A 268 -8.58 6.66 20.41
CA LEU A 268 -7.90 5.38 20.18
C LEU A 268 -6.39 5.53 20.41
N GLU A 269 -5.78 6.61 19.89
CA GLU A 269 -4.37 6.94 20.07
C GLU A 269 -4.00 6.93 21.55
N GLN A 270 -4.69 7.72 22.38
CA GLN A 270 -4.44 7.82 23.81
C GLN A 270 -4.59 6.50 24.57
N LEU A 271 -5.50 5.63 24.12
CA LEU A 271 -5.76 4.34 24.76
C LEU A 271 -4.72 3.26 24.46
N ILE A 272 -4.00 3.39 23.33
CA ILE A 272 -2.99 2.42 22.91
C ILE A 272 -1.55 2.90 23.14
N GLU A 273 -1.35 4.17 23.55
CA GLU A 273 -0.03 4.70 23.92
C GLU A 273 0.57 4.02 25.14
N ASP A 274 1.92 4.01 25.23
CA ASP A 274 2.65 3.47 26.39
C ASP A 274 2.59 4.43 27.59
N ASN A 275 2.64 5.74 27.35
CA ASN A 275 2.69 6.75 28.38
C ASN A 275 1.93 8.02 27.99
N HIS A 276 0.77 8.21 28.59
CA HIS A 276 -0.09 9.39 28.35
C HIS A 276 0.47 10.72 28.88
N LEU A 277 1.53 10.68 29.71
CA LEU A 277 2.12 11.89 30.30
C LEU A 277 3.28 12.44 29.47
N THR A 278 3.68 11.76 28.41
CA THR A 278 4.75 12.27 27.54
C THR A 278 4.24 13.39 26.64
N PRO A 279 4.98 14.52 26.52
CA PRO A 279 4.63 15.57 25.57
C PRO A 279 4.93 15.19 24.11
N PHE A 280 5.65 14.09 23.89
CA PHE A 280 6.00 13.62 22.56
C PHE A 280 5.01 12.53 22.13
N PRO A 281 4.34 12.67 20.97
CA PRO A 281 3.46 11.63 20.45
C PRO A 281 4.24 10.34 20.16
N GLN A 282 3.68 9.21 20.55
CA GLN A 282 4.25 7.87 20.32
C GLN A 282 3.67 7.21 19.08
N ILE A 283 2.59 7.77 18.59
CA ILE A 283 1.84 7.34 17.41
C ILE A 283 1.80 8.53 16.46
N LEU A 284 1.90 8.29 15.18
CA LEU A 284 1.80 9.33 14.19
C LEU A 284 0.44 9.25 13.49
N SER A 285 -0.31 10.34 13.60
CA SER A 285 -1.59 10.51 12.92
C SER A 285 -1.38 11.22 11.58
N THR A 286 -2.03 10.77 10.51
CA THR A 286 -1.95 11.39 9.19
C THR A 286 -3.28 11.28 8.43
N GLU A 287 -3.68 12.36 7.77
CA GLU A 287 -4.83 12.39 6.83
C GLU A 287 -4.45 11.88 5.44
N ARG A 288 -3.18 11.57 5.19
CA ARG A 288 -2.66 11.32 3.84
C ARG A 288 -2.44 9.85 3.57
N PRO A 289 -3.11 9.27 2.54
CA PRO A 289 -2.91 7.88 2.13
C PRO A 289 -1.48 7.59 1.61
N ASP A 290 -0.83 8.55 0.93
CA ASP A 290 0.54 8.40 0.44
C ASP A 290 1.54 8.28 1.60
N ARG A 291 1.39 9.09 2.66
CA ARG A 291 2.22 9.03 3.86
C ARG A 291 1.99 7.74 4.65
N ALA A 292 0.73 7.36 4.86
CA ALA A 292 0.39 6.10 5.50
C ALA A 292 0.94 4.89 4.73
N SER A 293 0.90 4.94 3.39
CA SER A 293 1.46 3.90 2.54
C SER A 293 2.99 3.79 2.67
N SER A 294 3.72 4.91 2.81
CA SER A 294 5.17 4.85 3.04
C SER A 294 5.50 4.19 4.36
N PHE A 295 4.76 4.47 5.43
CA PHE A 295 4.93 3.80 6.72
C PHE A 295 4.69 2.29 6.65
N ILE A 296 3.66 1.86 5.94
CA ILE A 296 3.38 0.43 5.72
C ILE A 296 4.53 -0.24 4.95
N MET A 297 5.09 0.43 3.93
CA MET A 297 6.23 -0.09 3.16
C MET A 297 7.53 -0.12 3.97
N GLU A 298 7.68 0.74 4.97
CA GLU A 298 8.80 0.74 5.92
C GLU A 298 8.63 -0.32 7.03
N GLY A 299 7.51 -1.04 7.08
CA GLY A 299 7.25 -2.13 8.02
C GLY A 299 6.48 -1.71 9.27
N GLN A 300 5.90 -0.54 9.29
CA GLN A 300 5.01 -0.10 10.35
C GLN A 300 3.60 -0.66 10.16
N VAL A 301 2.84 -0.66 11.25
CA VAL A 301 1.43 -1.03 11.26
C VAL A 301 0.60 0.25 11.24
N VAL A 302 -0.34 0.31 10.32
CA VAL A 302 -1.28 1.44 10.22
C VAL A 302 -2.66 0.98 10.69
N ILE A 303 -3.29 1.79 11.51
CA ILE A 303 -4.62 1.54 12.07
C ILE A 303 -5.56 2.59 11.48
N LEU A 304 -6.65 2.14 10.88
CA LEU A 304 -7.75 2.97 10.39
C LEU A 304 -8.99 2.68 11.23
N SER A 305 -9.70 3.70 11.65
CA SER A 305 -10.98 3.55 12.38
C SER A 305 -12.14 4.10 11.58
N GLU A 306 -13.30 3.46 11.70
CA GLU A 306 -14.55 3.97 11.12
C GLU A 306 -14.90 5.31 11.74
N GLY A 307 -15.34 6.26 10.93
CA GLY A 307 -15.75 7.60 11.37
C GLY A 307 -14.60 8.57 11.61
N ALA A 308 -13.35 8.20 11.26
CA ALA A 308 -12.19 9.08 11.42
C ALA A 308 -11.39 9.21 10.13
N PRO A 309 -11.07 10.45 9.70
CA PRO A 309 -10.27 10.69 8.48
C PRO A 309 -8.76 10.62 8.72
N PHE A 310 -8.31 9.95 9.77
CA PHE A 310 -6.91 9.82 10.13
C PHE A 310 -6.48 8.36 10.20
N ALA A 311 -5.25 8.12 9.77
CA ALA A 311 -4.55 6.86 9.93
C ALA A 311 -3.50 6.98 11.04
N LEU A 312 -3.49 6.03 11.97
CA LEU A 312 -2.53 5.96 13.06
C LEU A 312 -1.41 5.00 12.69
N ALA A 313 -0.17 5.48 12.58
CA ALA A 313 1.01 4.66 12.25
C ALA A 313 1.80 4.33 13.53
N VAL A 314 2.18 3.05 13.70
CA VAL A 314 2.93 2.53 14.84
C VAL A 314 3.92 1.45 14.42
N PRO A 315 5.09 1.34 15.06
CA PRO A 315 5.70 2.32 15.96
C PRO A 315 6.31 3.48 15.17
N VAL A 316 6.41 4.63 15.77
CA VAL A 316 7.10 5.78 15.17
C VAL A 316 8.29 6.20 16.02
N THR A 317 9.32 6.70 15.35
CA THR A 317 10.47 7.30 15.98
C THR A 317 10.36 8.82 15.92
N PHE A 318 11.07 9.50 16.79
CA PHE A 318 11.14 10.96 16.79
C PHE A 318 11.52 11.54 15.41
N PHE A 319 12.37 10.86 14.65
CA PHE A 319 12.76 11.30 13.31
C PHE A 319 11.62 11.28 12.29
N HIS A 320 10.64 10.39 12.45
CA HIS A 320 9.45 10.38 11.56
C HIS A 320 8.61 11.65 11.69
N MET A 321 8.65 12.32 12.87
CA MET A 321 7.94 13.58 13.09
C MET A 321 8.61 14.76 12.38
N LEU A 322 9.91 14.65 12.07
CA LEU A 322 10.66 15.67 11.34
C LEU A 322 10.52 15.55 9.83
N HIS A 323 9.99 14.44 9.34
CA HIS A 323 9.72 14.20 7.93
C HIS A 323 8.31 14.67 7.58
N THR A 324 8.20 15.49 6.55
CA THR A 324 6.91 15.85 5.96
C THR A 324 6.71 15.08 4.66
N SER A 325 5.46 14.87 4.28
CA SER A 325 5.09 14.24 3.01
C SER A 325 5.67 14.98 1.80
N GLU A 326 5.81 16.30 1.90
CA GLU A 326 6.34 17.15 0.85
C GLU A 326 7.81 16.86 0.51
N ASP A 327 8.62 16.44 1.51
CA ASP A 327 10.04 16.15 1.31
C ASP A 327 10.29 15.03 0.28
N SER A 328 9.36 14.07 0.17
CA SER A 328 9.46 12.96 -0.80
C SER A 328 9.15 13.38 -2.23
N HIS A 329 8.49 14.53 -2.42
CA HIS A 329 8.12 15.06 -3.74
C HIS A 329 9.07 16.14 -4.24
N LEU A 330 10.07 16.53 -3.43
CA LEU A 330 11.11 17.50 -3.79
C LEU A 330 12.34 16.76 -4.35
N ARG A 331 13.22 17.51 -5.02
CA ARG A 331 14.53 16.98 -5.40
C ARG A 331 15.33 16.66 -4.13
N TRP A 332 16.12 15.60 -4.16
CA TRP A 332 16.84 15.10 -2.99
C TRP A 332 17.67 16.17 -2.27
N GLN A 333 18.31 17.09 -3.02
CA GLN A 333 19.10 18.17 -2.44
C GLN A 333 18.23 19.14 -1.62
N GLN A 334 17.06 19.50 -2.17
CA GLN A 334 16.12 20.43 -1.52
C GLN A 334 15.49 19.77 -0.27
N GLY A 335 15.02 18.52 -0.41
CA GLY A 335 14.46 17.76 0.70
C GLY A 335 15.48 17.54 1.83
N THR A 336 16.74 17.22 1.50
CA THR A 336 17.80 17.07 2.49
C THR A 336 18.10 18.39 3.20
N PHE A 337 18.18 19.49 2.46
CA PHE A 337 18.42 20.80 3.03
C PHE A 337 17.30 21.22 4.00
N LEU A 338 16.04 21.05 3.60
CA LEU A 338 14.90 21.38 4.47
C LEU A 338 14.87 20.52 5.73
N ARG A 339 15.19 19.23 5.64
CA ARG A 339 15.33 18.34 6.81
C ARG A 339 16.44 18.82 7.74
N PHE A 340 17.59 19.18 7.18
CA PHE A 340 18.69 19.72 7.96
C PHE A 340 18.30 20.99 8.69
N VAL A 341 17.62 21.93 8.04
CA VAL A 341 17.13 23.17 8.66
C VAL A 341 16.17 22.87 9.82
N ARG A 342 15.22 21.89 9.64
CA ARG A 342 14.31 21.50 10.71
C ARG A 342 15.04 20.89 11.90
N VAL A 343 15.96 19.95 11.66
CA VAL A 343 16.75 19.31 12.73
C VAL A 343 17.61 20.36 13.46
N PHE A 344 18.24 21.25 12.71
CA PHE A 344 19.06 22.32 13.27
C PHE A 344 18.20 23.30 14.09
N GLY A 345 17.06 23.79 13.53
CA GLY A 345 16.16 24.69 14.22
C GLY A 345 15.62 24.10 15.53
N MET A 346 15.26 22.81 15.51
CA MET A 346 14.82 22.09 16.71
C MET A 346 15.97 21.95 17.73
N SER A 347 17.18 21.63 17.27
CA SER A 347 18.34 21.56 18.17
C SER A 347 18.62 22.90 18.84
N VAL A 348 18.54 23.99 18.07
CA VAL A 348 18.68 25.35 18.62
C VAL A 348 17.56 25.63 19.65
N ALA A 349 16.30 25.33 19.32
CA ALA A 349 15.19 25.54 20.23
C ALA A 349 15.32 24.75 21.55
N LEU A 350 15.88 23.52 21.47
CA LEU A 350 16.10 22.69 22.65
C LEU A 350 17.29 23.17 23.52
N PHE A 351 18.39 23.55 22.88
CA PHE A 351 19.61 23.89 23.60
C PHE A 351 19.70 25.37 23.98
N LEU A 352 19.01 26.28 23.28
CA LEU A 352 19.07 27.73 23.52
C LEU A 352 18.74 28.12 24.95
N PRO A 353 17.66 27.59 25.58
CA PRO A 353 17.36 27.92 27.00
C PRO A 353 18.50 27.48 27.95
N ALA A 354 19.09 26.31 27.71
CA ALA A 354 20.18 25.79 28.52
C ALA A 354 21.46 26.64 28.36
N VAL A 355 21.77 27.03 27.13
CA VAL A 355 22.89 27.94 26.83
C VAL A 355 22.68 29.30 27.44
N TYR A 356 21.46 29.85 27.35
CA TYR A 356 21.11 31.11 27.99
C TYR A 356 21.30 31.04 29.52
N ALA A 357 20.77 30.01 30.17
CA ALA A 357 20.93 29.80 31.59
C ALA A 357 22.41 29.62 31.99
N GLY A 358 23.16 28.87 31.21
CA GLY A 358 24.61 28.67 31.41
C GLY A 358 25.41 29.96 31.32
N LEU A 359 25.13 30.80 30.34
CA LEU A 359 25.80 32.07 30.15
C LEU A 359 25.44 33.07 31.28
N THR A 360 24.16 33.16 31.62
CA THR A 360 23.71 34.11 32.65
C THR A 360 24.13 33.75 34.07
N LEU A 361 24.20 32.45 34.39
CA LEU A 361 24.53 31.97 35.74
C LEU A 361 26.02 31.73 35.97
N TYR A 362 26.73 31.20 34.97
CA TYR A 362 28.11 30.71 35.15
C TYR A 362 29.18 31.50 34.36
N HIS A 363 28.77 32.21 33.31
CA HIS A 363 29.69 32.89 32.39
C HIS A 363 29.23 34.32 32.08
N GLN A 364 28.90 35.09 33.10
CA GLN A 364 28.43 36.48 32.94
C GLN A 364 29.44 37.37 32.23
N GLU A 365 30.74 37.02 32.34
CA GLU A 365 31.81 37.74 31.68
C GLU A 365 31.75 37.71 30.13
N MET A 366 31.05 36.73 29.56
CA MET A 366 30.84 36.59 28.12
C MET A 366 29.71 37.47 27.60
N ILE A 367 28.87 38.02 28.48
CA ILE A 367 27.70 38.83 28.11
C ILE A 367 28.14 40.28 27.99
N PRO A 368 27.86 41.00 26.87
CA PRO A 368 28.09 42.42 26.79
C PRO A 368 27.44 43.18 27.94
N THR A 369 28.13 44.15 28.52
CA THR A 369 27.67 44.90 29.70
C THR A 369 26.33 45.60 29.48
N GLU A 370 26.03 46.01 28.26
CA GLU A 370 24.76 46.63 27.87
C GLU A 370 23.57 45.67 27.98
N LEU A 371 23.79 44.38 27.62
CA LEU A 371 22.77 43.35 27.77
C LEU A 371 22.61 42.87 29.20
N LEU A 372 23.71 42.85 29.98
CA LEU A 372 23.70 42.45 31.36
C LEU A 372 22.84 43.42 32.21
N ALA A 373 22.91 44.71 31.92
CA ALA A 373 22.09 45.75 32.55
C ALA A 373 20.58 45.65 32.24
N SER A 374 20.21 44.94 31.18
CA SER A 374 18.80 44.69 30.82
C SER A 374 18.22 43.41 31.42
N ILE A 375 19.07 42.52 31.97
CA ILE A 375 18.69 41.23 32.57
C ILE A 375 18.56 41.34 34.10
N THR A 376 19.23 42.30 34.72
CA THR A 376 19.12 42.65 36.15
C THR A 376 18.02 43.66 36.40
#